data_127b6c4749fc40f4e20f86003970dc10
#
_entry.id   127b6c4749fc40f4e20f86003970dc10
#
_cell.length_a   1.000
_cell.length_b   1.000
_cell.length_c   1.000
_cell.angle_alpha   90.00
_cell.angle_beta   90.00
_cell.angle_gamma   90.00
#
_symmetry.space_group_name_H-M   'P 1'
#
loop_
_entity.id
_entity.type
_entity.pdbx_description
1 polymer ?
#
loop_
_entity_poly.entity_id
_entity_poly.type
_entity_poly.pdbx_seq_one_letter_code
_entity_poly.pdbx_strand_id
1 'polypeptide(L)'
;AAVLNVKLKYYPKDLKLRQDVASKYTQALNAKNIETPFVKNDRTSAWAQYSIRVENRTELQTKLQNLGIPTAVHYPMPLHVQECFKYLNLKEGDFPISEKVSKEIMSLPMNPYVSDEEIEFIVENLAKELRC
;
A
#
# COMPACT_ATOMS: atom_id res chain seq x y z
N ALA A 1 -9.42 24.55 -9.75
CA ALA A 1 -8.45 25.44 -9.10
C ALA A 1 -8.89 25.84 -7.69
N ALA A 2 -10.11 26.43 -7.48
CA ALA A 2 -10.56 26.95 -6.16
C ALA A 2 -10.50 25.92 -5.03
N VAL A 3 -11.00 24.71 -5.24
CA VAL A 3 -10.96 23.61 -4.27
C VAL A 3 -9.52 23.23 -3.90
N LEU A 4 -8.62 23.17 -4.88
CA LEU A 4 -7.21 22.85 -4.64
C LEU A 4 -6.52 23.96 -3.83
N ASN A 5 -6.82 25.23 -4.08
CA ASN A 5 -6.28 26.35 -3.31
C ASN A 5 -6.69 26.29 -1.82
N VAL A 6 -7.92 25.84 -1.54
CA VAL A 6 -8.37 25.62 -0.16
C VAL A 6 -7.63 24.44 0.47
N LYS A 7 -7.58 23.29 -0.22
CA LYS A 7 -6.89 22.08 0.28
C LYS A 7 -5.40 22.29 0.52
N LEU A 8 -4.74 23.08 -0.33
CA LEU A 8 -3.30 23.34 -0.22
C LEU A 8 -2.92 24.00 1.11
N LYS A 9 -3.82 24.80 1.70
CA LYS A 9 -3.59 25.42 3.01
C LYS A 9 -3.46 24.38 4.15
N TYR A 10 -4.15 23.25 4.02
CA TYR A 10 -4.17 22.17 5.01
C TYR A 10 -3.18 21.05 4.68
N TYR A 11 -2.61 21.04 3.49
CA TYR A 11 -1.76 19.99 2.98
C TYR A 11 -0.54 19.67 3.87
N PRO A 12 0.19 20.66 4.45
CA PRO A 12 1.30 20.37 5.36
C PRO A 12 0.86 19.59 6.61
N LYS A 13 -0.33 19.90 7.14
CA LYS A 13 -0.91 19.16 8.26
C LYS A 13 -1.28 17.73 7.87
N ASP A 14 -1.91 17.56 6.70
CA ASP A 14 -2.28 16.24 6.19
C ASP A 14 -1.07 15.36 5.93
N LEU A 15 0.04 15.91 5.42
CA LEU A 15 1.30 15.18 5.24
C LEU A 15 1.85 14.67 6.58
N LYS A 16 1.81 15.50 7.63
CA LYS A 16 2.25 15.09 8.96
C LYS A 16 1.38 13.96 9.52
N LEU A 17 0.07 14.10 9.45
CA LEU A 17 -0.87 13.06 9.89
C LEU A 17 -0.67 11.73 9.12
N ARG A 18 -0.44 11.79 7.80
CA ARG A 18 -0.10 10.60 7.02
C ARG A 18 1.21 9.96 7.46
N GLN A 19 2.22 10.76 7.81
CA GLN A 19 3.47 10.25 8.34
C GLN A 19 3.25 9.53 9.68
N ASP A 20 2.41 10.10 10.57
CA ASP A 20 2.09 9.52 11.86
C ASP A 20 1.35 8.17 11.69
N VAL A 21 0.33 8.10 10.82
CA VAL A 21 -0.39 6.87 10.47
C VAL A 21 0.57 5.81 9.88
N ALA A 22 1.44 6.20 8.94
CA ALA A 22 2.40 5.27 8.34
C ALA A 22 3.39 4.72 9.38
N SER A 23 3.84 5.54 10.32
CA SER A 23 4.72 5.11 11.42
C SER A 23 4.02 4.08 12.31
N LYS A 24 2.76 4.29 12.64
CA LYS A 24 1.96 3.35 13.44
C LYS A 24 1.76 2.02 12.71
N TYR A 25 1.41 2.04 11.42
CA TYR A 25 1.35 0.83 10.59
C TYR A 25 2.69 0.08 10.61
N THR A 26 3.80 0.80 10.38
CA THR A 26 5.13 0.19 10.36
C THR A 26 5.47 -0.48 11.68
N GLN A 27 5.18 0.15 12.82
CA GLN A 27 5.41 -0.43 14.15
C GLN A 27 4.55 -1.69 14.37
N ALA A 28 3.25 -1.60 14.08
CA ALA A 28 2.32 -2.70 14.30
C ALA A 28 2.62 -3.91 13.40
N LEU A 29 2.95 -3.68 12.11
CA LEU A 29 3.29 -4.74 11.16
C LEU A 29 4.63 -5.39 11.49
N ASN A 30 5.65 -4.61 11.86
CA ASN A 30 6.96 -5.14 12.29
C ASN A 30 6.83 -6.03 13.54
N ALA A 31 5.95 -5.69 14.49
CA ALA A 31 5.66 -6.52 15.66
C ALA A 31 5.04 -7.88 15.29
N LYS A 32 4.47 -8.02 14.09
CA LYS A 32 3.93 -9.27 13.54
C LYS A 32 4.86 -9.95 12.53
N ASN A 33 6.08 -9.44 12.33
CA ASN A 33 7.07 -9.88 11.33
C ASN A 33 6.56 -9.77 9.87
N ILE A 34 5.75 -8.77 9.57
CA ILE A 34 5.26 -8.46 8.22
C ILE A 34 6.17 -7.38 7.62
N GLU A 35 6.69 -7.63 6.41
CA GLU A 35 7.56 -6.71 5.69
C GLU A 35 6.87 -5.37 5.41
N THR A 36 7.55 -4.26 5.74
CA THR A 36 7.00 -2.91 5.61
C THR A 36 7.78 -2.10 4.56
N PRO A 37 7.17 -1.05 3.98
CA PRO A 37 7.86 -0.15 3.07
C PRO A 37 9.07 0.51 3.74
N PHE A 38 10.19 0.54 3.05
CA PHE A 38 11.41 1.19 3.50
C PHE A 38 11.52 2.61 2.95
N VAL A 39 11.71 3.58 3.83
CA VAL A 39 12.02 4.98 3.48
C VAL A 39 13.42 5.30 3.98
N LYS A 40 14.29 5.77 3.09
CA LYS A 40 15.66 6.18 3.47
C LYS A 40 15.63 7.36 4.45
N ASN A 41 16.61 7.43 5.34
CA ASN A 41 16.68 8.44 6.41
C ASN A 41 16.80 9.88 5.90
N ASP A 42 17.29 10.07 4.67
CA ASP A 42 17.51 11.37 4.03
C ASP A 42 16.28 11.89 3.26
N ARG A 43 15.14 11.21 3.36
CA ARG A 43 13.93 11.59 2.61
C ARG A 43 12.65 11.26 3.37
N THR A 44 11.55 11.87 2.91
CA THR A 44 10.20 11.65 3.45
C THR A 44 9.29 11.11 2.36
N SER A 45 8.24 10.40 2.75
CA SER A 45 7.18 9.93 1.86
C SER A 45 5.89 10.70 2.14
N ALA A 46 5.14 11.03 1.10
CA ALA A 46 3.80 11.63 1.23
C ALA A 46 2.73 10.62 1.66
N TRP A 47 3.07 9.34 1.63
CA TRP A 47 2.18 8.23 1.99
C TRP A 47 0.79 8.34 1.34
N ALA A 48 0.79 8.57 0.03
CA ALA A 48 -0.46 8.52 -0.74
C ALA A 48 -1.11 7.13 -0.62
N GLN A 49 -0.29 6.11 -0.51
CA GLN A 49 -0.64 4.72 -0.30
C GLN A 49 0.34 4.11 0.71
N TYR A 50 -0.13 3.16 1.52
CA TYR A 50 0.72 2.31 2.34
C TYR A 50 0.64 0.89 1.76
N SER A 51 1.65 0.51 0.99
CA SER A 51 1.66 -0.74 0.23
C SER A 51 2.62 -1.75 0.84
N ILE A 52 2.12 -2.97 1.03
CA ILE A 52 2.89 -4.13 1.49
C ILE A 52 2.95 -5.18 0.38
N ARG A 53 3.81 -6.19 0.54
CA ARG A 53 3.88 -7.34 -0.36
C ARG A 53 3.37 -8.57 0.37
N VAL A 54 2.47 -9.30 -0.26
CA VAL A 54 1.84 -10.50 0.30
C VAL A 54 1.73 -11.58 -0.76
N GLU A 55 2.00 -12.81 -0.40
CA GLU A 55 1.69 -13.96 -1.23
C GLU A 55 0.17 -14.19 -1.25
N ASN A 56 -0.34 -14.85 -2.29
CA ASN A 56 -1.77 -15.15 -2.45
C ASN A 56 -2.69 -13.93 -2.28
N ARG A 57 -2.22 -12.75 -2.75
CA ARG A 57 -2.90 -11.47 -2.60
C ARG A 57 -4.40 -11.50 -2.85
N THR A 58 -4.85 -12.15 -3.94
CA THR A 58 -6.27 -12.16 -4.34
C THR A 58 -7.16 -12.83 -3.30
N GLU A 59 -6.71 -13.94 -2.74
CA GLU A 59 -7.43 -14.63 -1.66
C GLU A 59 -7.48 -13.78 -0.40
N LEU A 60 -6.33 -13.24 -0.01
CA LEU A 60 -6.22 -12.36 1.15
C LEU A 60 -7.11 -11.12 1.03
N GLN A 61 -7.16 -10.47 -0.15
CA GLN A 61 -8.06 -9.35 -0.40
C GLN A 61 -9.53 -9.72 -0.19
N THR A 62 -9.93 -10.90 -0.66
CA THR A 62 -11.30 -11.39 -0.46
C THR A 62 -11.63 -11.60 1.02
N LYS A 63 -10.71 -12.18 1.77
CA LYS A 63 -10.86 -12.40 3.22
C LYS A 63 -10.96 -11.07 3.98
N LEU A 64 -10.05 -10.12 3.70
CA LEU A 64 -10.05 -8.79 4.30
C LEU A 64 -11.33 -7.99 3.95
N GLN A 65 -11.78 -8.08 2.70
CA GLN A 65 -13.03 -7.44 2.25
C GLN A 65 -14.25 -7.97 3.02
N ASN A 66 -14.32 -9.27 3.28
CA ASN A 66 -15.39 -9.88 4.08
C ASN A 66 -15.39 -9.39 5.54
N LEU A 67 -14.25 -8.93 6.04
CA LEU A 67 -14.10 -8.30 7.36
C LEU A 67 -14.33 -6.78 7.32
N GLY A 68 -14.70 -6.22 6.16
CA GLY A 68 -14.90 -4.78 5.99
C GLY A 68 -13.59 -3.98 5.85
N ILE A 69 -12.46 -4.63 5.61
CA ILE A 69 -11.15 -3.98 5.39
C ILE A 69 -10.94 -3.80 3.89
N PRO A 70 -11.13 -2.59 3.33
CA PRO A 70 -10.90 -2.33 1.91
C PRO A 70 -9.40 -2.31 1.61
N THR A 71 -9.01 -3.00 0.54
CA THR A 71 -7.64 -2.98 0.02
C THR A 71 -7.62 -2.62 -1.45
N ALA A 72 -6.49 -2.13 -1.95
CA ALA A 72 -6.33 -1.76 -3.35
C ALA A 72 -5.03 -2.31 -3.94
N VAL A 73 -4.93 -2.35 -5.26
CA VAL A 73 -3.72 -2.78 -5.98
C VAL A 73 -3.21 -1.67 -6.88
N HIS A 74 -2.00 -1.20 -6.62
CA HIS A 74 -1.33 -0.15 -7.37
C HIS A 74 0.08 -0.60 -7.79
N TYR A 75 0.25 -1.34 -8.93
CA TYR A 75 -0.72 -1.71 -9.95
C TYR A 75 -0.63 -3.21 -10.25
N PRO A 76 -1.71 -3.85 -10.76
CA PRO A 76 -1.73 -5.31 -10.93
C PRO A 76 -0.92 -5.82 -12.13
N MET A 77 -0.51 -4.93 -13.03
CA MET A 77 0.20 -5.28 -14.26
C MET A 77 1.41 -4.34 -14.45
N PRO A 78 2.63 -4.89 -14.67
CA PRO A 78 3.80 -4.09 -14.99
C PRO A 78 3.63 -3.35 -16.32
N LEU A 79 4.26 -2.18 -16.45
CA LEU A 79 4.12 -1.34 -17.65
C LEU A 79 4.53 -2.04 -18.93
N HIS A 80 5.62 -2.81 -18.92
CA HIS A 80 6.19 -3.44 -20.13
C HIS A 80 5.28 -4.49 -20.78
N VAL A 81 4.32 -5.06 -20.04
CA VAL A 81 3.35 -6.03 -20.58
C VAL A 81 1.98 -5.41 -20.86
N GLN A 82 1.81 -4.11 -20.67
CA GLN A 82 0.56 -3.41 -20.99
C GLN A 82 0.42 -3.24 -22.51
N GLU A 83 -0.82 -3.35 -23.00
CA GLU A 83 -1.16 -3.26 -24.43
C GLU A 83 -0.60 -2.01 -25.11
N CYS A 84 -0.70 -0.84 -24.43
CA CYS A 84 -0.22 0.44 -24.95
C CYS A 84 1.30 0.51 -25.15
N PHE A 85 2.07 -0.41 -24.56
CA PHE A 85 3.54 -0.47 -24.67
C PHE A 85 4.04 -1.63 -25.54
N LYS A 86 3.17 -2.37 -26.23
CA LYS A 86 3.56 -3.47 -27.12
C LYS A 86 4.57 -3.07 -28.20
N TYR A 87 4.56 -1.81 -28.62
CA TYR A 87 5.52 -1.30 -29.60
C TYR A 87 6.99 -1.37 -29.13
N LEU A 88 7.24 -1.53 -27.84
CA LEU A 88 8.59 -1.69 -27.26
C LEU A 88 9.12 -3.13 -27.45
N ASN A 89 8.29 -4.07 -27.90
CA ASN A 89 8.64 -5.49 -28.06
C ASN A 89 9.17 -6.16 -26.80
N LEU A 90 8.80 -5.66 -25.63
CA LEU A 90 9.11 -6.25 -24.33
C LEU A 90 8.09 -7.34 -23.99
N LYS A 91 8.51 -8.35 -23.23
CA LYS A 91 7.70 -9.52 -22.90
C LYS A 91 7.82 -9.90 -21.43
N GLU A 92 6.98 -10.81 -21.00
CA GLU A 92 7.07 -11.42 -19.66
C GLU A 92 8.45 -12.10 -19.49
N GLY A 93 9.06 -11.90 -18.36
CA GLY A 93 10.43 -12.33 -18.02
C GLY A 93 11.52 -11.25 -18.19
N ASP A 94 11.23 -10.17 -18.93
CA ASP A 94 12.23 -9.11 -19.14
C ASP A 94 12.47 -8.28 -17.87
N PHE A 95 11.45 -8.18 -16.97
CA PHE A 95 11.54 -7.47 -15.71
C PHE A 95 11.00 -8.29 -14.53
N PRO A 96 11.67 -9.38 -14.13
CA PRO A 96 11.13 -10.37 -13.20
C PRO A 96 10.80 -9.78 -11.81
N ILE A 97 11.53 -8.76 -11.34
CA ILE A 97 11.22 -8.09 -10.06
C ILE A 97 9.90 -7.32 -10.16
N SER A 98 9.72 -6.54 -11.23
CA SER A 98 8.48 -5.79 -11.45
C SER A 98 7.27 -6.71 -11.59
N GLU A 99 7.44 -7.82 -12.29
CA GLU A 99 6.41 -8.84 -12.49
C GLU A 99 6.04 -9.53 -11.17
N LYS A 100 7.03 -9.88 -10.36
CA LYS A 100 6.81 -10.44 -9.03
C LYS A 100 6.04 -9.44 -8.14
N VAL A 101 6.54 -8.20 -8.04
CA VAL A 101 5.92 -7.17 -7.21
C VAL A 101 4.47 -6.89 -7.63
N SER A 102 4.16 -6.84 -8.93
CA SER A 102 2.79 -6.62 -9.40
C SER A 102 1.81 -7.72 -8.97
N LYS A 103 2.29 -8.93 -8.74
CA LYS A 103 1.49 -10.06 -8.24
C LYS A 103 1.27 -9.99 -6.71
N GLU A 104 2.20 -9.40 -5.98
CA GLU A 104 2.26 -9.39 -4.52
C GLU A 104 1.78 -8.08 -3.87
N ILE A 105 1.88 -6.94 -4.58
CA ILE A 105 1.62 -5.61 -4.02
C ILE A 105 0.17 -5.42 -3.63
N MET A 106 -0.07 -4.94 -2.40
CA MET A 106 -1.39 -4.60 -1.88
C MET A 106 -1.30 -3.36 -1.01
N SER A 107 -2.21 -2.41 -1.20
CA SER A 107 -2.29 -1.19 -0.40
C SER A 107 -3.34 -1.34 0.69
N LEU A 108 -2.95 -1.04 1.92
CA LEU A 108 -3.83 -0.95 3.09
C LEU A 108 -4.59 0.39 3.10
N PRO A 109 -5.71 0.50 3.85
CA PRO A 109 -6.42 1.75 4.04
C PRO A 109 -5.47 2.85 4.53
N MET A 110 -5.38 3.96 3.80
CA MET A 110 -4.44 5.03 4.11
C MET A 110 -5.03 6.41 3.86
N ASN A 111 -5.25 7.14 4.94
CA ASN A 111 -5.64 8.54 4.93
C ASN A 111 -5.14 9.23 6.21
N PRO A 112 -5.20 10.58 6.34
CA PRO A 112 -4.71 11.29 7.51
C PRO A 112 -5.45 11.02 8.83
N TYR A 113 -6.61 10.34 8.77
CA TYR A 113 -7.55 10.22 9.88
C TYR A 113 -7.82 8.77 10.30
N VAL A 114 -7.01 7.82 9.82
CA VAL A 114 -7.11 6.41 10.27
C VAL A 114 -6.77 6.37 11.76
N SER A 115 -7.68 5.84 12.57
CA SER A 115 -7.52 5.77 14.02
C SER A 115 -6.58 4.63 14.45
N ASP A 116 -6.15 4.66 15.69
CA ASP A 116 -5.29 3.61 16.25
C ASP A 116 -6.03 2.27 16.33
N GLU A 117 -7.31 2.30 16.67
CA GLU A 117 -8.18 1.13 16.72
C GLU A 117 -8.38 0.50 15.32
N GLU A 118 -8.53 1.35 14.29
CA GLU A 118 -8.62 0.87 12.90
C GLU A 118 -7.30 0.23 12.46
N ILE A 119 -6.16 0.83 12.79
CA ILE A 119 -4.83 0.25 12.47
C ILE A 119 -4.66 -1.10 13.16
N GLU A 120 -4.97 -1.19 14.46
CA GLU A 120 -4.90 -2.42 15.22
C GLU A 120 -5.80 -3.50 14.61
N PHE A 121 -7.06 -3.16 14.32
CA PHE A 121 -8.01 -4.08 13.70
C PHE A 121 -7.50 -4.60 12.34
N ILE A 122 -6.99 -3.71 11.49
CA ILE A 122 -6.44 -4.07 10.16
C ILE A 122 -5.24 -5.00 10.32
N VAL A 123 -4.28 -4.65 11.17
CA VAL A 123 -3.04 -5.41 11.34
C VAL A 123 -3.26 -6.77 11.99
N GLU A 124 -4.13 -6.86 13.01
CA GLU A 124 -4.47 -8.13 13.65
C GLU A 124 -5.14 -9.10 12.68
N ASN A 125 -6.12 -8.64 11.90
CA ASN A 125 -6.79 -9.48 10.92
C ASN A 125 -5.86 -9.88 9.77
N LEU A 126 -5.04 -8.94 9.27
CA LEU A 126 -4.03 -9.24 8.26
C LEU A 126 -3.04 -10.31 8.76
N ALA A 127 -2.51 -10.16 9.97
CA ALA A 127 -1.56 -11.11 10.53
C ALA A 127 -2.17 -12.50 10.77
N LYS A 128 -3.46 -12.57 11.12
CA LYS A 128 -4.20 -13.82 11.27
C LYS A 128 -4.33 -14.54 9.93
N GLU A 129 -4.74 -13.83 8.89
CA GLU A 129 -4.97 -14.43 7.57
C GLU A 129 -3.67 -14.81 6.84
N LEU A 130 -2.53 -14.17 7.15
CA LEU A 130 -1.22 -14.54 6.62
C LEU A 130 -0.60 -15.79 7.28
N ARG A 131 -1.12 -16.24 8.43
CA ARG A 131 -0.63 -17.44 9.14
C ARG A 131 -1.43 -18.71 8.83
N CYS A 132 -2.55 -18.56 8.15
CA CYS A 132 -3.40 -19.64 7.66
C CYS A 132 -2.99 -20.07 6.25
#